data_07429c7ef0902538144eccefa7e08623
#
_entry.id   07429c7ef0902538144eccefa7e08623
#
_cell.length_a   1.000
_cell.length_b   1.000
_cell.length_c   1.000
_cell.angle_alpha   90.00
_cell.angle_beta   90.00
_cell.angle_gamma   90.00
#
_symmetry.space_group_name_H-M   'P 1'
#
loop_
_entity.id
_entity.type
_entity.pdbx_description
1 polymer ?
#
loop_
_entity_poly.entity_id
_entity_poly.type
_entity_poly.pdbx_seq_one_letter_code
_entity_poly.pdbx_strand_id
1 'polypeptide(L)'
;MGAAAGSPVIATHDLTKYYGRSRGIIDVNLEVRAGEVFGFLGPNGAGKTTTIRLLLDLIRPTRGHAEMLGLDVRRDRLAIHRRVSYLPGELALYGDLTGAQVLQYLGNLRGGIPAAEITGLADRLQLDLARRVRAMSLGNKQKIGLVAAFMGRPELLILDEPSIGLDPLVQQEFERWVEGVRTDGRTVFLSSHILPEVEHLCDRVGIIREGRLIAVETVADLKSRALRRLEIDFGGEAPPEVFSGLPGVQDVAVHDGVLRCTVLGDLDALVKAAARYHVRDIHTVEPSLEEIFLAYYGKDANRHVA
;
A
#
# COMPACT_ATOMS: atom_id res chain seq x y z
N MET A 1 -21.55 12.99 12.06
CA MET A 1 -21.15 14.10 11.22
C MET A 1 -19.96 13.62 10.46
N GLY A 2 -20.13 13.30 9.16
CA GLY A 2 -19.01 12.92 8.27
C GLY A 2 -18.02 14.07 8.13
N ALA A 3 -16.74 13.78 7.94
CA ALA A 3 -15.74 14.78 7.62
C ALA A 3 -16.21 15.59 6.40
N ALA A 4 -16.08 16.90 6.46
CA ALA A 4 -16.41 17.76 5.33
C ALA A 4 -15.57 17.33 4.12
N ALA A 5 -16.18 17.25 2.94
CA ALA A 5 -15.48 16.92 1.71
C ALA A 5 -14.30 17.89 1.51
N GLY A 6 -13.06 17.37 1.66
CA GLY A 6 -11.82 18.13 1.53
C GLY A 6 -10.89 18.12 2.75
N SER A 7 -11.36 17.72 3.95
CA SER A 7 -10.46 17.59 5.12
C SER A 7 -9.78 16.23 5.13
N PRO A 8 -8.47 16.15 5.46
CA PRO A 8 -7.75 14.88 5.56
C PRO A 8 -8.32 14.03 6.71
N VAL A 9 -8.38 12.70 6.46
CA VAL A 9 -8.74 11.71 7.50
C VAL A 9 -7.56 11.41 8.42
N ILE A 10 -6.35 11.50 7.90
CA ILE A 10 -5.10 11.48 8.66
C ILE A 10 -4.29 12.70 8.27
N ALA A 11 -3.82 13.47 9.25
CA ALA A 11 -2.86 14.53 9.07
C ALA A 11 -1.74 14.42 10.12
N THR A 12 -0.50 14.61 9.69
CA THR A 12 0.66 14.66 10.60
C THR A 12 1.47 15.93 10.36
N HIS A 13 1.95 16.54 11.44
CA HIS A 13 2.67 17.80 11.41
C HIS A 13 4.00 17.63 12.16
N ASP A 14 5.11 17.64 11.40
CA ASP A 14 6.48 17.43 11.88
C ASP A 14 6.62 16.23 12.82
N LEU A 15 5.82 15.17 12.56
CA LEU A 15 5.72 14.03 13.44
C LEU A 15 7.07 13.32 13.53
N THR A 16 7.65 13.31 14.73
CA THR A 16 8.99 12.81 14.96
C THR A 16 9.02 11.87 16.17
N LYS A 17 9.74 10.74 16.03
CA LYS A 17 9.98 9.78 17.09
C LYS A 17 11.43 9.33 17.12
N TYR A 18 12.04 9.47 18.28
CA TYR A 18 13.31 8.83 18.62
C TYR A 18 13.12 7.82 19.75
N TYR A 19 13.86 6.73 19.70
CA TYR A 19 13.98 5.72 20.75
C TYR A 19 15.36 5.88 21.40
N GLY A 20 15.46 6.75 22.40
CA GLY A 20 16.77 7.19 22.92
C GLY A 20 17.58 7.88 21.81
N ARG A 21 18.71 7.27 21.42
CA ARG A 21 19.55 7.75 20.29
C ARG A 21 19.16 7.14 18.95
N SER A 22 18.33 6.10 18.95
CA SER A 22 17.92 5.42 17.72
C SER A 22 16.77 6.17 17.05
N ARG A 23 16.88 6.33 15.75
CA ARG A 23 15.87 6.95 14.90
C ARG A 23 14.65 6.04 14.75
N GLY A 24 13.45 6.59 14.93
CA GLY A 24 12.18 6.03 14.46
C GLY A 24 11.73 6.73 13.18
N ILE A 25 11.07 7.90 13.33
CA ILE A 25 10.66 8.76 12.20
C ILE A 25 11.05 10.22 12.47
N ILE A 26 11.22 11.00 11.41
CA ILE A 26 11.70 12.38 11.46
C ILE A 26 10.86 13.25 10.53
N ASP A 27 10.21 14.28 11.10
CA ASP A 27 9.50 15.35 10.39
C ASP A 27 8.52 14.82 9.33
N VAL A 28 7.75 13.79 9.68
CA VAL A 28 6.77 13.22 8.77
C VAL A 28 5.57 14.14 8.72
N ASN A 29 5.34 14.71 7.52
CA ASN A 29 4.18 15.52 7.16
C ASN A 29 3.37 14.75 6.11
N LEU A 30 2.26 14.17 6.51
CA LEU A 30 1.44 13.26 5.72
C LEU A 30 -0.02 13.67 5.77
N GLU A 31 -0.69 13.62 4.63
CA GLU A 31 -2.13 13.80 4.52
C GLU A 31 -2.76 12.64 3.75
N VAL A 32 -3.75 12.00 4.38
CA VAL A 32 -4.59 10.95 3.78
C VAL A 32 -6.01 11.48 3.65
N ARG A 33 -6.58 11.36 2.46
CA ARG A 33 -7.90 11.90 2.12
C ARG A 33 -9.02 10.93 2.51
N ALA A 34 -10.22 11.46 2.73
CA ALA A 34 -11.38 10.62 2.97
C ALA A 34 -11.74 9.77 1.73
N GLY A 35 -12.05 8.50 1.94
CA GLY A 35 -12.50 7.57 0.89
C GLY A 35 -11.41 7.01 0.00
N GLU A 36 -10.12 7.33 0.24
CA GLU A 36 -9.02 6.73 -0.53
C GLU A 36 -8.44 5.46 0.12
N VAL A 37 -7.83 4.64 -0.69
CA VAL A 37 -6.90 3.59 -0.26
C VAL A 37 -5.48 4.16 -0.37
N PHE A 38 -4.87 4.42 0.77
CA PHE A 38 -3.54 5.02 0.85
C PHE A 38 -2.50 3.97 1.25
N GLY A 39 -1.50 3.77 0.39
CA GLY A 39 -0.36 2.90 0.64
C GLY A 39 0.79 3.63 1.34
N PHE A 40 1.35 3.04 2.38
CA PHE A 40 2.54 3.55 3.06
C PHE A 40 3.70 2.60 2.83
N LEU A 41 4.51 2.89 1.82
CA LEU A 41 5.50 2.01 1.23
C LEU A 41 6.90 2.29 1.76
N GLY A 42 7.64 1.25 2.08
CA GLY A 42 9.05 1.37 2.47
C GLY A 42 9.64 0.05 2.95
N PRO A 43 10.96 -0.09 2.95
CA PRO A 43 11.64 -1.30 3.42
C PRO A 43 11.40 -1.54 4.93
N ASN A 44 11.79 -2.71 5.39
CA ASN A 44 11.76 -3.01 6.82
C ASN A 44 12.68 -2.03 7.58
N GLY A 45 12.19 -1.53 8.72
CA GLY A 45 12.88 -0.51 9.50
C GLY A 45 12.77 0.92 8.97
N ALA A 46 12.03 1.17 7.88
CA ALA A 46 11.82 2.52 7.33
C ALA A 46 11.02 3.46 8.24
N GLY A 47 10.25 2.91 9.20
CA GLY A 47 9.42 3.70 10.12
C GLY A 47 7.92 3.49 9.96
N LYS A 48 7.45 2.57 9.11
CA LYS A 48 6.02 2.31 8.84
C LYS A 48 5.22 2.03 10.11
N THR A 49 5.57 0.95 10.82
CA THR A 49 4.92 0.57 12.09
C THR A 49 5.07 1.64 13.18
N THR A 50 6.20 2.39 13.20
CA THR A 50 6.38 3.51 14.14
C THR A 50 5.36 4.61 13.86
N THR A 51 5.14 4.96 12.60
CA THR A 51 4.13 5.95 12.20
C THR A 51 2.73 5.49 12.61
N ILE A 52 2.37 4.24 12.30
CA ILE A 52 1.08 3.67 12.69
C ILE A 52 0.87 3.70 14.22
N ARG A 53 1.88 3.29 14.99
CA ARG A 53 1.80 3.31 16.46
C ARG A 53 1.64 4.72 17.05
N LEU A 54 2.20 5.74 16.40
CA LEU A 54 2.01 7.14 16.78
C LEU A 54 0.60 7.62 16.45
N LEU A 55 0.07 7.29 15.26
CA LEU A 55 -1.30 7.60 14.88
C LEU A 55 -2.32 6.99 15.86
N LEU A 56 -2.10 5.78 16.31
CA LEU A 56 -2.97 5.08 17.27
C LEU A 56 -2.71 5.44 18.74
N ASP A 57 -1.83 6.41 19.03
CA ASP A 57 -1.43 6.77 20.41
C ASP A 57 -0.89 5.60 21.24
N LEU A 58 -0.37 4.56 20.59
CA LEU A 58 0.28 3.41 21.25
C LEU A 58 1.68 3.78 21.78
N ILE A 59 2.32 4.77 21.17
CA ILE A 59 3.59 5.37 21.60
C ILE A 59 3.50 6.89 21.49
N ARG A 60 4.33 7.59 22.28
CA ARG A 60 4.36 9.06 22.29
C ARG A 60 5.36 9.61 21.28
N PRO A 61 5.03 10.68 20.52
CA PRO A 61 5.99 11.37 19.67
C PRO A 61 7.05 12.07 20.52
N THR A 62 8.23 12.28 19.95
CA THR A 62 9.27 13.14 20.52
C THR A 62 8.94 14.62 20.27
N ARG A 63 8.39 14.92 19.08
CA ARG A 63 7.83 16.23 18.71
C ARG A 63 6.80 16.09 17.62
N GLY A 64 6.11 17.18 17.30
CA GLY A 64 5.02 17.18 16.32
C GLY A 64 3.74 16.60 16.88
N HIS A 65 2.72 16.53 16.06
CA HIS A 65 1.40 16.00 16.42
C HIS A 65 0.75 15.33 15.22
N ALA A 66 -0.33 14.62 15.48
CA ALA A 66 -1.13 13.98 14.44
C ALA A 66 -2.61 14.12 14.76
N GLU A 67 -3.41 14.15 13.71
CA GLU A 67 -4.87 14.16 13.75
C GLU A 67 -5.42 13.00 12.95
N MET A 68 -6.51 12.38 13.43
CA MET A 68 -7.30 11.40 12.70
C MET A 68 -8.77 11.75 12.79
N LEU A 69 -9.48 11.68 11.64
CA LEU A 69 -10.91 12.00 11.55
C LEU A 69 -11.25 13.40 12.09
N GLY A 70 -10.30 14.36 11.96
CA GLY A 70 -10.41 15.72 12.47
C GLY A 70 -10.25 15.85 13.98
N LEU A 71 -9.71 14.82 14.66
CA LEU A 71 -9.52 14.75 16.11
C LEU A 71 -8.03 14.58 16.43
N ASP A 72 -7.56 15.22 17.52
CA ASP A 72 -6.19 15.06 18.01
C ASP A 72 -5.96 13.64 18.56
N VAL A 73 -4.97 12.92 18.05
CA VAL A 73 -4.75 11.49 18.38
C VAL A 73 -4.47 11.25 19.86
N ARG A 74 -4.02 12.24 20.61
CA ARG A 74 -3.71 12.12 22.04
C ARG A 74 -4.86 12.54 22.94
N ARG A 75 -5.56 13.63 22.58
CA ARG A 75 -6.66 14.18 23.37
C ARG A 75 -7.93 13.38 23.19
N ASP A 76 -8.19 12.95 21.97
CA ASP A 76 -9.47 12.35 21.57
C ASP A 76 -9.37 10.85 21.27
N ARG A 77 -8.31 10.19 21.77
CA ARG A 77 -7.97 8.80 21.46
C ARG A 77 -9.14 7.83 21.52
N LEU A 78 -10.01 7.94 22.55
CA LEU A 78 -11.16 7.03 22.72
C LEU A 78 -12.22 7.25 21.64
N ALA A 79 -12.46 8.50 21.23
CA ALA A 79 -13.39 8.83 20.14
C ALA A 79 -12.84 8.30 18.79
N ILE A 80 -11.53 8.41 18.58
CA ILE A 80 -10.85 7.88 17.40
C ILE A 80 -10.94 6.35 17.37
N HIS A 81 -10.56 5.66 18.46
CA HIS A 81 -10.51 4.20 18.50
C HIS A 81 -11.89 3.53 18.32
N ARG A 82 -12.98 4.23 18.57
CA ARG A 82 -14.35 3.75 18.28
C ARG A 82 -14.68 3.75 16.79
N ARG A 83 -13.98 4.55 15.99
CA ARG A 83 -14.23 4.77 14.55
C ARG A 83 -13.15 4.14 13.67
N VAL A 84 -12.02 3.75 14.27
CA VAL A 84 -10.85 3.21 13.58
C VAL A 84 -10.71 1.72 13.90
N SER A 85 -10.30 0.95 12.91
CA SER A 85 -9.87 -0.43 13.10
C SER A 85 -8.40 -0.59 12.77
N TYR A 86 -7.72 -1.46 13.50
CA TYR A 86 -6.29 -1.71 13.34
C TYR A 86 -5.99 -3.19 13.21
N LEU A 87 -5.25 -3.55 12.16
CA LEU A 87 -4.59 -4.84 11.99
C LEU A 87 -3.09 -4.65 12.23
N PRO A 88 -2.51 -5.14 13.32
CA PRO A 88 -1.07 -5.08 13.55
C PRO A 88 -0.33 -6.09 12.67
N GLY A 89 0.91 -5.76 12.26
CA GLY A 89 1.77 -6.66 11.52
C GLY A 89 2.18 -7.92 12.30
N GLU A 90 2.20 -7.83 13.65
CA GLU A 90 2.38 -8.96 14.54
C GLU A 90 1.14 -9.13 15.42
N LEU A 91 0.42 -10.22 15.19
CA LEU A 91 -0.82 -10.53 15.92
C LEU A 91 -0.54 -11.24 17.24
N ALA A 92 -0.85 -10.58 18.35
CA ALA A 92 -0.90 -11.19 19.68
C ALA A 92 -2.35 -11.60 20.02
N LEU A 93 -2.68 -12.84 19.79
CA LEU A 93 -4.02 -13.40 20.05
C LEU A 93 -4.02 -14.31 21.27
N TYR A 94 -5.18 -14.41 21.95
CA TYR A 94 -5.36 -15.30 23.09
C TYR A 94 -5.35 -16.77 22.66
N GLY A 95 -4.25 -17.47 22.88
CA GLY A 95 -4.01 -18.81 22.36
C GLY A 95 -4.98 -19.90 22.83
N ASP A 96 -5.52 -19.76 24.03
CA ASP A 96 -6.45 -20.74 24.66
C ASP A 96 -7.89 -20.57 24.19
N LEU A 97 -8.24 -19.43 23.62
CA LEU A 97 -9.56 -19.17 23.05
C LEU A 97 -9.67 -19.76 21.64
N THR A 98 -10.91 -20.06 21.22
CA THR A 98 -11.22 -20.38 19.82
C THR A 98 -11.27 -19.10 18.98
N GLY A 99 -11.19 -19.24 17.65
CA GLY A 99 -11.36 -18.11 16.73
C GLY A 99 -12.67 -17.35 16.97
N ALA A 100 -13.78 -18.08 17.15
CA ALA A 100 -15.08 -17.50 17.48
C ALA A 100 -15.03 -16.68 18.77
N GLN A 101 -14.43 -17.22 19.84
CA GLN A 101 -14.35 -16.54 21.13
C GLN A 101 -13.52 -15.26 21.05
N VAL A 102 -12.38 -15.28 20.32
CA VAL A 102 -11.55 -14.09 20.12
C VAL A 102 -12.32 -13.02 19.36
N LEU A 103 -12.95 -13.37 18.24
CA LEU A 103 -13.68 -12.40 17.43
C LEU A 103 -14.91 -11.85 18.14
N GLN A 104 -15.65 -12.69 18.87
CA GLN A 104 -16.78 -12.23 19.71
C GLN A 104 -16.32 -11.29 20.82
N TYR A 105 -15.20 -11.60 21.49
CA TYR A 105 -14.61 -10.72 22.49
C TYR A 105 -14.25 -9.35 21.93
N LEU A 106 -13.55 -9.33 20.78
CA LEU A 106 -13.18 -8.08 20.11
C LEU A 106 -14.42 -7.32 19.59
N GLY A 107 -15.43 -8.04 19.10
CA GLY A 107 -16.70 -7.46 18.67
C GLY A 107 -17.47 -6.80 19.83
N ASN A 108 -17.46 -7.42 21.00
CA ASN A 108 -18.09 -6.85 22.21
C ASN A 108 -17.39 -5.56 22.66
N LEU A 109 -16.06 -5.49 22.56
CA LEU A 109 -15.31 -4.26 22.87
C LEU A 109 -15.65 -3.09 21.94
N ARG A 110 -16.16 -3.39 20.75
CA ARG A 110 -16.60 -2.40 19.75
C ARG A 110 -18.09 -2.05 19.82
N GLY A 111 -18.76 -2.44 20.89
CA GLY A 111 -20.18 -2.12 21.08
C GLY A 111 -21.15 -3.24 20.67
N GLY A 112 -20.64 -4.44 20.39
CA GLY A 112 -21.44 -5.62 20.06
C GLY A 112 -21.64 -5.78 18.56
N ILE A 113 -20.78 -6.57 17.92
CA ILE A 113 -20.92 -6.92 16.51
C ILE A 113 -21.71 -8.22 16.39
N PRO A 114 -22.73 -8.30 15.51
CA PRO A 114 -23.54 -9.49 15.34
C PRO A 114 -22.69 -10.71 14.97
N ALA A 115 -22.94 -11.86 15.61
CA ALA A 115 -22.20 -13.09 15.31
C ALA A 115 -22.34 -13.52 13.85
N ALA A 116 -23.49 -13.25 13.21
CA ALA A 116 -23.71 -13.53 11.80
C ALA A 116 -22.75 -12.75 10.87
N GLU A 117 -22.41 -11.50 11.20
CA GLU A 117 -21.41 -10.71 10.46
C GLU A 117 -20.01 -11.33 10.59
N ILE A 118 -19.63 -11.69 11.81
CA ILE A 118 -18.35 -12.35 12.08
C ILE A 118 -18.23 -13.66 11.32
N THR A 119 -19.27 -14.51 11.37
CA THR A 119 -19.31 -15.79 10.65
C THR A 119 -19.26 -15.58 9.14
N GLY A 120 -20.03 -14.64 8.60
CA GLY A 120 -20.03 -14.34 7.17
C GLY A 120 -18.67 -13.89 6.64
N LEU A 121 -17.91 -13.08 7.40
CA LEU A 121 -16.54 -12.71 7.04
C LEU A 121 -15.58 -13.91 7.14
N ALA A 122 -15.73 -14.74 8.19
CA ALA A 122 -14.89 -15.92 8.38
C ALA A 122 -15.10 -16.96 7.27
N ASP A 123 -16.34 -17.19 6.85
CA ASP A 123 -16.68 -18.13 5.76
C ASP A 123 -16.04 -17.72 4.44
N ARG A 124 -16.02 -16.43 4.12
CA ARG A 124 -15.36 -15.90 2.92
C ARG A 124 -13.85 -16.19 2.90
N LEU A 125 -13.21 -16.25 4.07
CA LEU A 125 -11.81 -16.62 4.22
C LEU A 125 -11.59 -18.13 4.45
N GLN A 126 -12.65 -18.94 4.43
CA GLN A 126 -12.61 -20.37 4.76
C GLN A 126 -11.93 -20.63 6.11
N LEU A 127 -12.25 -19.80 7.11
CA LEU A 127 -11.66 -19.84 8.44
C LEU A 127 -12.50 -20.68 9.40
N ASP A 128 -11.92 -21.80 9.89
CA ASP A 128 -12.55 -22.60 10.95
C ASP A 128 -12.46 -21.90 12.30
N LEU A 129 -13.57 -21.31 12.72
CA LEU A 129 -13.69 -20.56 13.97
C LEU A 129 -13.74 -21.46 15.22
N ALA A 130 -13.98 -22.77 15.10
CA ALA A 130 -14.04 -23.69 16.23
C ALA A 130 -12.65 -24.06 16.79
N ARG A 131 -11.60 -23.90 15.99
CA ARG A 131 -10.22 -24.23 16.40
C ARG A 131 -9.69 -23.23 17.43
N ARG A 132 -8.88 -23.75 18.37
CA ARG A 132 -8.12 -22.89 19.31
C ARG A 132 -7.01 -22.15 18.58
N VAL A 133 -6.80 -20.88 18.88
CA VAL A 133 -5.81 -20.01 18.23
C VAL A 133 -4.38 -20.57 18.31
N ARG A 134 -4.00 -21.22 19.43
CA ARG A 134 -2.66 -21.86 19.57
C ARG A 134 -2.42 -23.01 18.58
N ALA A 135 -3.49 -23.65 18.09
CA ALA A 135 -3.42 -24.74 17.11
C ALA A 135 -3.56 -24.28 15.66
N MET A 136 -3.64 -22.98 15.42
CA MET A 136 -3.76 -22.38 14.10
C MET A 136 -2.39 -22.07 13.51
N SER A 137 -2.28 -22.21 12.17
CA SER A 137 -1.12 -21.72 11.40
C SER A 137 -1.06 -20.19 11.45
N LEU A 138 0.09 -19.61 11.08
CA LEU A 138 0.26 -18.16 10.96
C LEU A 138 -0.80 -17.55 10.04
N GLY A 139 -1.05 -18.16 8.86
CA GLY A 139 -2.07 -17.69 7.91
C GLY A 139 -3.48 -17.69 8.50
N ASN A 140 -3.87 -18.73 9.27
CA ASN A 140 -5.17 -18.73 9.94
C ASN A 140 -5.28 -17.68 11.06
N LYS A 141 -4.19 -17.39 11.77
CA LYS A 141 -4.16 -16.28 12.72
C LYS A 141 -4.30 -14.93 12.01
N GLN A 142 -3.66 -14.79 10.84
CA GLN A 142 -3.81 -13.59 10.01
C GLN A 142 -5.25 -13.41 9.53
N LYS A 143 -5.95 -14.49 9.13
CA LYS A 143 -7.36 -14.46 8.80
C LYS A 143 -8.23 -13.97 9.97
N ILE A 144 -7.95 -14.39 11.21
CA ILE A 144 -8.64 -13.83 12.41
C ILE A 144 -8.40 -12.31 12.49
N GLY A 145 -7.16 -11.87 12.30
CA GLY A 145 -6.82 -10.43 12.31
C GLY A 145 -7.60 -9.66 11.24
N LEU A 146 -7.69 -10.19 10.02
CA LEU A 146 -8.47 -9.59 8.94
C LEU A 146 -9.96 -9.48 9.31
N VAL A 147 -10.59 -10.57 9.75
CA VAL A 147 -12.00 -10.52 10.21
C VAL A 147 -12.18 -9.47 11.29
N ALA A 148 -11.28 -9.44 12.30
CA ALA A 148 -11.32 -8.45 13.37
C ALA A 148 -11.15 -7.02 12.85
N ALA A 149 -10.34 -6.79 11.80
CA ALA A 149 -10.15 -5.47 11.23
C ALA A 149 -11.36 -4.98 10.44
N PHE A 150 -12.00 -5.86 9.67
CA PHE A 150 -13.08 -5.47 8.75
C PHE A 150 -14.49 -5.49 9.39
N MET A 151 -14.71 -6.27 10.47
CA MET A 151 -15.99 -6.31 11.16
C MET A 151 -16.38 -4.96 11.77
N GLY A 152 -17.68 -4.67 11.84
CA GLY A 152 -18.23 -3.45 12.43
C GLY A 152 -18.08 -2.20 11.57
N ARG A 153 -17.67 -2.32 10.31
CA ARG A 153 -17.61 -1.25 9.29
C ARG A 153 -16.96 0.05 9.81
N PRO A 154 -15.69 0.03 10.25
CA PRO A 154 -14.99 1.22 10.73
C PRO A 154 -14.89 2.29 9.63
N GLU A 155 -14.82 3.56 10.00
CA GLU A 155 -14.64 4.68 9.07
C GLU A 155 -13.24 4.73 8.47
N LEU A 156 -12.24 4.31 9.24
CA LEU A 156 -10.85 4.21 8.84
C LEU A 156 -10.27 2.85 9.24
N LEU A 157 -9.70 2.12 8.28
CA LEU A 157 -8.92 0.93 8.52
C LEU A 157 -7.44 1.27 8.45
N ILE A 158 -6.68 0.86 9.46
CA ILE A 158 -5.21 0.93 9.48
C ILE A 158 -4.70 -0.51 9.46
N LEU A 159 -3.97 -0.87 8.41
CA LEU A 159 -3.51 -2.23 8.15
C LEU A 159 -1.99 -2.24 8.06
N ASP A 160 -1.31 -2.90 8.99
CA ASP A 160 0.15 -3.00 9.02
C ASP A 160 0.58 -4.34 8.42
N GLU A 161 1.10 -4.32 7.18
CA GLU A 161 1.54 -5.49 6.41
C GLU A 161 0.44 -6.59 6.31
N PRO A 162 -0.76 -6.28 5.81
CA PRO A 162 -1.95 -7.15 5.94
C PRO A 162 -1.86 -8.47 5.18
N SER A 163 -1.08 -8.54 4.10
CA SER A 163 -0.97 -9.71 3.20
C SER A 163 0.05 -10.75 3.64
N ILE A 164 0.86 -10.45 4.67
CA ILE A 164 1.89 -11.38 5.14
C ILE A 164 1.27 -12.72 5.57
N GLY A 165 1.77 -13.80 4.97
CA GLY A 165 1.36 -15.17 5.32
C GLY A 165 -0.02 -15.59 4.79
N LEU A 166 -0.65 -14.79 3.93
CA LEU A 166 -1.85 -15.16 3.22
C LEU A 166 -1.52 -16.01 1.98
N ASP A 167 -2.35 -17.00 1.71
CA ASP A 167 -2.32 -17.71 0.44
C ASP A 167 -2.96 -16.85 -0.68
N PRO A 168 -2.70 -17.14 -1.97
CA PRO A 168 -3.18 -16.32 -3.08
C PRO A 168 -4.70 -16.13 -3.14
N LEU A 169 -5.49 -17.14 -2.74
CA LEU A 169 -6.95 -17.04 -2.75
C LEU A 169 -7.46 -16.10 -1.67
N VAL A 170 -6.86 -16.15 -0.49
CA VAL A 170 -7.18 -15.25 0.62
C VAL A 170 -6.73 -13.84 0.31
N GLN A 171 -5.60 -13.68 -0.38
CA GLN A 171 -5.13 -12.37 -0.82
C GLN A 171 -6.13 -11.72 -1.79
N GLN A 172 -6.64 -12.45 -2.78
CA GLN A 172 -7.69 -11.95 -3.67
C GLN A 172 -8.97 -11.55 -2.91
N GLU A 173 -9.34 -12.30 -1.89
CA GLU A 173 -10.52 -11.98 -1.08
C GLU A 173 -10.28 -10.73 -0.23
N PHE A 174 -9.08 -10.56 0.33
CA PHE A 174 -8.65 -9.35 1.02
C PHE A 174 -8.72 -8.12 0.09
N GLU A 175 -8.25 -8.25 -1.14
CA GLU A 175 -8.32 -7.19 -2.16
C GLU A 175 -9.77 -6.78 -2.45
N ARG A 176 -10.69 -7.75 -2.59
CA ARG A 176 -12.12 -7.47 -2.73
C ARG A 176 -12.70 -6.74 -1.52
N TRP A 177 -12.25 -7.07 -0.31
CA TRP A 177 -12.70 -6.38 0.90
C TRP A 177 -12.22 -4.93 0.92
N VAL A 178 -10.96 -4.67 0.55
CA VAL A 178 -10.42 -3.31 0.43
C VAL A 178 -11.21 -2.51 -0.59
N GLU A 179 -11.50 -3.09 -1.77
CA GLU A 179 -12.32 -2.45 -2.80
C GLU A 179 -13.75 -2.16 -2.31
N GLY A 180 -14.35 -3.08 -1.55
CA GLY A 180 -15.65 -2.86 -0.92
C GLY A 180 -15.63 -1.69 0.07
N VAL A 181 -14.56 -1.54 0.85
CA VAL A 181 -14.38 -0.42 1.78
C VAL A 181 -14.28 0.91 1.02
N ARG A 182 -13.51 0.94 -0.09
CA ARG A 182 -13.38 2.10 -0.98
C ARG A 182 -14.72 2.49 -1.60
N THR A 183 -15.45 1.52 -2.13
CA THR A 183 -16.78 1.73 -2.75
C THR A 183 -17.81 2.27 -1.73
N ASP A 184 -17.70 1.87 -0.47
CA ASP A 184 -18.50 2.41 0.63
C ASP A 184 -18.11 3.85 1.03
N GLY A 185 -17.07 4.45 0.42
CA GLY A 185 -16.53 5.77 0.75
C GLY A 185 -15.75 5.81 2.06
N ARG A 186 -15.35 4.66 2.59
CA ARG A 186 -14.51 4.53 3.79
C ARG A 186 -13.02 4.55 3.40
N THR A 187 -12.15 4.87 4.35
CA THR A 187 -10.72 5.06 4.10
C THR A 187 -9.92 3.84 4.56
N VAL A 188 -8.90 3.49 3.78
CA VAL A 188 -7.91 2.48 4.14
C VAL A 188 -6.52 3.11 4.14
N PHE A 189 -5.79 2.93 5.22
CA PHE A 189 -4.35 3.21 5.31
C PHE A 189 -3.64 1.87 5.49
N LEU A 190 -2.87 1.44 4.49
CA LEU A 190 -2.14 0.19 4.57
C LEU A 190 -0.62 0.43 4.45
N SER A 191 0.15 -0.21 5.33
CA SER A 191 1.59 -0.29 5.16
C SER A 191 1.95 -1.55 4.39
N SER A 192 2.93 -1.44 3.49
CA SER A 192 3.48 -2.58 2.77
C SER A 192 4.94 -2.35 2.38
N HIS A 193 5.67 -3.42 2.16
CA HIS A 193 6.96 -3.43 1.47
C HIS A 193 6.86 -4.12 0.10
N ILE A 194 5.65 -4.57 -0.26
CA ILE A 194 5.33 -5.29 -1.51
C ILE A 194 4.73 -4.30 -2.49
N LEU A 195 5.52 -3.90 -3.47
CA LEU A 195 5.11 -2.89 -4.44
C LEU A 195 3.92 -3.30 -5.31
N PRO A 196 3.84 -4.52 -5.85
CA PRO A 196 2.66 -4.97 -6.62
C PRO A 196 1.35 -4.86 -5.84
N GLU A 197 1.36 -5.13 -4.52
CA GLU A 197 0.18 -4.95 -3.67
C GLU A 197 -0.30 -3.50 -3.63
N VAL A 198 0.64 -2.57 -3.39
CA VAL A 198 0.35 -1.12 -3.35
C VAL A 198 -0.12 -0.62 -4.70
N GLU A 199 0.50 -1.11 -5.77
CA GLU A 199 0.16 -0.76 -7.15
C GLU A 199 -1.27 -1.17 -7.54
N HIS A 200 -1.71 -2.32 -7.03
CA HIS A 200 -3.02 -2.87 -7.34
C HIS A 200 -4.14 -2.26 -6.48
N LEU A 201 -3.86 -2.00 -5.20
CA LEU A 201 -4.89 -1.61 -4.23
C LEU A 201 -5.02 -0.12 -4.01
N CYS A 202 -3.93 0.66 -4.15
CA CYS A 202 -3.88 2.02 -3.65
C CYS A 202 -4.14 3.08 -4.72
N ASP A 203 -4.82 4.15 -4.31
CA ASP A 203 -5.02 5.35 -5.13
C ASP A 203 -3.77 6.24 -5.08
N ARG A 204 -3.22 6.41 -3.86
CA ARG A 204 -2.01 7.18 -3.58
C ARG A 204 -1.06 6.40 -2.70
N VAL A 205 0.20 6.75 -2.78
CA VAL A 205 1.26 6.13 -1.99
C VAL A 205 2.18 7.17 -1.38
N GLY A 206 2.47 6.98 -0.08
CA GLY A 206 3.54 7.68 0.61
C GLY A 206 4.77 6.78 0.71
N ILE A 207 5.91 7.24 0.20
CA ILE A 207 7.17 6.50 0.25
C ILE A 207 7.97 6.97 1.45
N ILE A 208 8.24 6.04 2.39
CA ILE A 208 9.05 6.31 3.57
C ILE A 208 10.40 5.58 3.50
N ARG A 209 11.46 6.30 3.76
CA ARG A 209 12.81 5.75 3.87
C ARG A 209 13.54 6.38 5.04
N GLU A 210 14.23 5.55 5.81
CA GLU A 210 15.05 6.03 6.90
C GLU A 210 14.33 7.00 7.84
N GLY A 211 13.04 6.73 8.12
CA GLY A 211 12.21 7.55 8.99
C GLY A 211 11.70 8.84 8.38
N ARG A 212 11.97 9.12 7.11
CA ARG A 212 11.52 10.33 6.42
C ARG A 212 10.55 9.99 5.29
N LEU A 213 9.53 10.82 5.14
CA LEU A 213 8.63 10.77 3.99
C LEU A 213 9.36 11.38 2.78
N ILE A 214 9.56 10.58 1.74
CA ILE A 214 10.32 10.97 0.55
C ILE A 214 9.41 11.57 -0.51
N ALA A 215 8.23 10.96 -0.71
CA ALA A 215 7.26 11.41 -1.69
C ALA A 215 5.85 10.98 -1.30
N VAL A 216 4.85 11.70 -1.78
CA VAL A 216 3.44 11.32 -1.76
C VAL A 216 2.88 11.59 -3.15
N GLU A 217 2.51 10.53 -3.87
CA GLU A 217 2.10 10.60 -5.28
C GLU A 217 0.86 9.72 -5.50
N THR A 218 0.13 9.96 -6.60
CA THR A 218 -0.84 8.97 -7.06
C THR A 218 -0.12 7.79 -7.72
N VAL A 219 -0.68 6.59 -7.61
CA VAL A 219 -0.13 5.42 -8.32
C VAL A 219 -0.11 5.65 -9.83
N ALA A 220 -1.13 6.33 -10.37
CA ALA A 220 -1.21 6.69 -11.77
C ALA A 220 -0.08 7.63 -12.21
N ASP A 221 0.23 8.68 -11.40
CA ASP A 221 1.32 9.61 -11.70
C ASP A 221 2.69 8.92 -11.65
N LEU A 222 2.90 8.03 -10.66
CA LEU A 222 4.12 7.23 -10.59
C LEU A 222 4.29 6.38 -11.85
N LYS A 223 3.23 5.70 -12.29
CA LYS A 223 3.25 4.89 -13.52
C LYS A 223 3.48 5.75 -14.78
N SER A 224 2.86 6.93 -14.87
CA SER A 224 2.99 7.79 -16.04
C SER A 224 4.40 8.36 -16.23
N ARG A 225 5.14 8.57 -15.14
CA ARG A 225 6.53 9.05 -15.15
C ARG A 225 7.55 7.93 -15.32
N ALA A 226 7.09 6.70 -15.32
CA ALA A 226 7.96 5.55 -15.45
C ALA A 226 8.40 5.35 -16.89
N LEU A 227 9.64 4.93 -17.04
CA LEU A 227 10.19 4.51 -18.33
C LEU A 227 9.50 3.22 -18.77
N ARG A 228 8.74 3.27 -19.86
CA ARG A 228 8.09 2.08 -20.43
C ARG A 228 9.11 1.33 -21.27
N ARG A 229 9.28 0.04 -21.01
CA ARG A 229 10.05 -0.83 -21.90
C ARG A 229 9.13 -1.40 -22.96
N LEU A 230 9.54 -1.28 -24.22
CA LEU A 230 8.83 -1.87 -25.34
C LEU A 230 9.71 -2.88 -26.04
N GLU A 231 9.10 -3.99 -26.41
CA GLU A 231 9.63 -4.97 -27.33
C GLU A 231 8.70 -5.02 -28.55
N ILE A 232 9.27 -4.76 -29.75
CA ILE A 232 8.54 -4.81 -31.02
C ILE A 232 9.19 -5.87 -31.89
N ASP A 233 8.44 -6.93 -32.20
CA ASP A 233 8.87 -7.98 -33.14
C ASP A 233 8.52 -7.55 -34.55
N PHE A 234 9.54 -7.36 -35.39
CA PHE A 234 9.38 -7.09 -36.80
C PHE A 234 9.53 -8.38 -37.61
N GLY A 235 8.67 -8.58 -38.58
CA GLY A 235 8.76 -9.72 -39.49
C GLY A 235 9.99 -9.71 -40.46
N GLY A 236 10.91 -8.79 -40.24
CA GLY A 236 12.11 -8.57 -41.03
C GLY A 236 13.07 -7.62 -40.35
N GLU A 237 14.05 -7.11 -41.09
CA GLU A 237 15.01 -6.17 -40.57
C GLU A 237 14.39 -4.77 -40.35
N ALA A 238 14.59 -4.20 -39.19
CA ALA A 238 14.28 -2.81 -38.88
C ALA A 238 15.56 -2.12 -38.40
N PRO A 239 16.02 -1.05 -39.09
CA PRO A 239 17.28 -0.39 -38.74
C PRO A 239 17.13 0.37 -37.39
N PRO A 240 18.03 0.11 -36.40
CA PRO A 240 17.94 0.74 -35.08
C PRO A 240 18.08 2.26 -35.14
N GLU A 241 18.72 2.81 -36.15
CA GLU A 241 18.94 4.24 -36.32
C GLU A 241 17.63 5.03 -36.49
N VAL A 242 16.58 4.40 -37.04
CA VAL A 242 15.26 5.02 -37.21
C VAL A 242 14.61 5.30 -35.88
N PHE A 243 14.91 4.51 -34.85
CA PHE A 243 14.29 4.57 -33.54
C PHE A 243 15.13 5.35 -32.53
N SER A 244 16.46 5.35 -32.68
CA SER A 244 17.39 6.00 -31.75
C SER A 244 17.29 7.53 -31.68
N GLY A 245 16.72 8.17 -32.73
CA GLY A 245 16.55 9.63 -32.81
C GLY A 245 15.16 10.12 -32.41
N LEU A 246 14.26 9.24 -32.00
CA LEU A 246 12.86 9.63 -31.69
C LEU A 246 12.76 10.30 -30.34
N PRO A 247 11.87 11.32 -30.18
CA PRO A 247 11.64 11.98 -28.91
C PRO A 247 11.21 10.99 -27.84
N GLY A 248 11.86 11.02 -26.68
CA GLY A 248 11.54 10.17 -25.54
C GLY A 248 12.01 8.71 -25.64
N VAL A 249 12.59 8.28 -26.76
CA VAL A 249 13.11 6.92 -26.96
C VAL A 249 14.57 6.83 -26.54
N GLN A 250 14.90 5.85 -25.71
CA GLN A 250 16.24 5.60 -25.15
C GLN A 250 16.56 4.10 -25.21
N ASP A 251 17.81 3.74 -25.01
CA ASP A 251 18.30 2.35 -24.88
C ASP A 251 17.87 1.44 -26.05
N VAL A 252 17.95 1.97 -27.27
CA VAL A 252 17.51 1.26 -28.47
C VAL A 252 18.49 0.13 -28.81
N ALA A 253 17.99 -1.10 -28.82
CA ALA A 253 18.70 -2.29 -29.25
C ALA A 253 17.82 -3.13 -30.19
N VAL A 254 18.41 -3.66 -31.28
CA VAL A 254 17.72 -4.60 -32.18
C VAL A 254 18.50 -5.90 -32.20
N HIS A 255 17.84 -7.02 -31.84
CA HIS A 255 18.40 -8.37 -31.95
C HIS A 255 17.36 -9.29 -32.55
N ASP A 256 17.80 -10.04 -33.60
CA ASP A 256 16.94 -11.06 -34.24
C ASP A 256 15.57 -10.53 -34.70
N GLY A 257 15.52 -9.29 -35.19
CA GLY A 257 14.28 -8.64 -35.65
C GLY A 257 13.39 -8.10 -34.52
N VAL A 258 13.85 -8.19 -33.26
CA VAL A 258 13.14 -7.62 -32.08
C VAL A 258 13.83 -6.32 -31.67
N LEU A 259 13.09 -5.23 -31.75
CA LEU A 259 13.47 -3.94 -31.19
C LEU A 259 13.15 -3.94 -29.70
N ARG A 260 14.15 -3.60 -28.88
CA ARG A 260 13.98 -3.28 -27.47
C ARG A 260 14.34 -1.84 -27.25
N CYS A 261 13.47 -1.10 -26.60
CA CYS A 261 13.73 0.30 -26.26
C CYS A 261 13.00 0.71 -24.98
N THR A 262 13.47 1.81 -24.41
CA THR A 262 12.83 2.47 -23.27
C THR A 262 12.20 3.77 -23.77
N VAL A 263 10.92 4.03 -23.40
CA VAL A 263 10.20 5.25 -23.82
C VAL A 263 9.75 6.02 -22.59
N LEU A 264 10.07 7.32 -22.59
CA LEU A 264 9.58 8.28 -21.61
C LEU A 264 8.45 9.10 -22.26
N GLY A 265 7.25 9.02 -21.68
CA GLY A 265 6.09 9.80 -22.15
C GLY A 265 5.27 9.11 -23.24
N ASP A 266 4.96 9.84 -24.32
CA ASP A 266 4.05 9.39 -25.39
C ASP A 266 4.73 8.39 -26.34
N LEU A 267 3.99 7.35 -26.72
CA LEU A 267 4.43 6.31 -27.65
C LEU A 267 4.19 6.67 -29.13
N ASP A 268 3.51 7.79 -29.43
CA ASP A 268 3.04 8.13 -30.78
C ASP A 268 4.17 8.13 -31.83
N ALA A 269 5.29 8.77 -31.51
CA ALA A 269 6.44 8.84 -32.40
C ALA A 269 7.03 7.45 -32.72
N LEU A 270 7.16 6.59 -31.70
CA LEU A 270 7.65 5.23 -31.84
C LEU A 270 6.70 4.36 -32.66
N VAL A 271 5.40 4.41 -32.36
CA VAL A 271 4.37 3.64 -33.06
C VAL A 271 4.30 4.04 -34.53
N LYS A 272 4.34 5.34 -34.84
CA LYS A 272 4.38 5.84 -36.24
C LYS A 272 5.62 5.42 -37.00
N ALA A 273 6.76 5.36 -36.33
CA ALA A 273 7.98 4.87 -36.93
C ALA A 273 7.91 3.35 -37.17
N ALA A 274 7.44 2.58 -36.19
CA ALA A 274 7.27 1.13 -36.30
C ALA A 274 6.27 0.73 -37.38
N ALA A 275 5.20 1.50 -37.58
CA ALA A 275 4.15 1.24 -38.58
C ALA A 275 4.68 1.29 -40.05
N ARG A 276 5.92 1.75 -40.28
CA ARG A 276 6.58 1.70 -41.61
C ARG A 276 7.17 0.34 -41.95
N TYR A 277 7.24 -0.55 -40.96
CA TYR A 277 7.79 -1.89 -41.05
C TYR A 277 6.72 -2.94 -40.79
N HIS A 278 7.01 -4.18 -41.12
CA HIS A 278 6.07 -5.28 -40.82
C HIS A 278 6.17 -5.67 -39.36
N VAL A 279 5.24 -5.15 -38.54
CA VAL A 279 5.16 -5.46 -37.10
C VAL A 279 4.39 -6.76 -36.92
N ARG A 280 4.99 -7.75 -36.27
CA ARG A 280 4.35 -9.01 -35.86
C ARG A 280 3.67 -8.92 -34.51
N ASP A 281 4.38 -8.28 -33.57
CA ASP A 281 3.90 -8.16 -32.19
C ASP A 281 4.50 -6.93 -31.51
N ILE A 282 3.77 -6.40 -30.51
CA ILE A 282 4.23 -5.30 -29.66
C ILE A 282 3.93 -5.68 -28.21
N HIS A 283 4.98 -5.88 -27.45
CA HIS A 283 4.90 -6.07 -26.01
C HIS A 283 5.30 -4.79 -25.28
N THR A 284 4.40 -4.29 -24.43
CA THR A 284 4.73 -3.21 -23.51
C THR A 284 4.97 -3.83 -22.14
N VAL A 285 6.19 -3.71 -21.65
CA VAL A 285 6.50 -4.03 -20.26
C VAL A 285 6.33 -2.75 -19.47
N GLU A 286 5.18 -2.63 -18.76
CA GLU A 286 5.01 -1.53 -17.83
C GLU A 286 6.06 -1.69 -16.71
N PRO A 287 6.80 -0.61 -16.39
CA PRO A 287 7.74 -0.67 -15.27
C PRO A 287 6.98 -0.94 -14.00
N SER A 288 7.46 -1.88 -13.23
CA SER A 288 6.93 -2.13 -11.89
C SER A 288 7.18 -0.92 -10.99
N LEU A 289 6.32 -0.71 -9.99
CA LEU A 289 6.62 0.29 -8.95
C LEU A 289 8.00 0.05 -8.31
N GLU A 290 8.53 -1.18 -8.39
CA GLU A 290 9.85 -1.53 -7.91
C GLU A 290 10.97 -0.84 -8.72
N GLU A 291 10.85 -0.81 -10.04
CA GLU A 291 11.80 -0.09 -10.91
C GLU A 291 11.71 1.42 -10.69
N ILE A 292 10.49 1.94 -10.52
CA ILE A 292 10.26 3.34 -10.19
C ILE A 292 10.86 3.67 -8.82
N PHE A 293 10.63 2.83 -7.83
CA PHE A 293 11.18 2.96 -6.50
C PHE A 293 12.71 2.95 -6.50
N LEU A 294 13.33 2.02 -7.24
CA LEU A 294 14.78 1.97 -7.42
C LEU A 294 15.32 3.22 -8.13
N ALA A 295 14.59 3.78 -9.10
CA ALA A 295 14.97 5.03 -9.76
C ALA A 295 14.91 6.24 -8.81
N TYR A 296 13.93 6.31 -7.91
CA TYR A 296 13.87 7.30 -6.84
C TYR A 296 14.99 7.11 -5.82
N TYR A 297 15.32 5.85 -5.47
CA TYR A 297 16.40 5.53 -4.53
C TYR A 297 17.79 5.73 -5.14
N GLY A 298 17.97 5.46 -6.44
CA GLY A 298 19.27 5.57 -7.13
C GLY A 298 19.75 7.01 -7.33
N LYS A 299 18.84 7.96 -7.48
CA LYS A 299 19.19 9.38 -7.66
C LYS A 299 19.70 10.05 -6.37
N ASP A 300 19.26 9.59 -5.21
CA ASP A 300 19.73 10.14 -3.92
C ASP A 300 21.03 9.49 -3.42
N ALA A 301 21.37 8.29 -3.86
CA ALA A 301 22.66 7.69 -3.56
C ALA A 301 23.85 8.51 -4.13
N ASN A 302 23.64 9.24 -5.23
CA ASN A 302 24.65 10.09 -5.85
C ASN A 302 24.72 11.52 -5.27
N ARG A 303 23.76 11.94 -4.41
CA ARG A 303 23.77 13.28 -3.79
C ARG A 303 24.49 13.33 -2.44
N HIS A 304 24.83 12.20 -1.86
CA HIS A 304 25.51 12.12 -0.55
C HIS A 304 27.00 11.69 -0.64
N VAL A 305 27.58 11.63 -1.84
CA VAL A 305 29.00 11.35 -2.08
C VAL A 305 29.71 12.54 -2.75
N ALA A 306 29.15 13.74 -2.62
CA ALA A 306 29.83 14.96 -3.05
C ALA A 306 29.97 15.95 -1.87
#